data_c39e27c76a7585fb32d9cf0f8d1f2263
#
_entry.id   c39e27c76a7585fb32d9cf0f8d1f2263
#
_cell.length_a   1.000
_cell.length_b   1.000
_cell.length_c   1.000
_cell.angle_alpha   90.00
_cell.angle_beta   90.00
_cell.angle_gamma   90.00
#
_symmetry.space_group_name_H-M   'P 1'
#
loop_
_entity.id
_entity.type
_entity.pdbx_description
1 polymer ?
#
loop_
_entity_poly.entity_id
_entity_poly.type
_entity_poly.pdbx_seq_one_letter_code
_entity_poly.pdbx_strand_id
1 'polypeptide(L)'
;MLENLYLNKHKILEKSHQDFLKILSKNSDSHQLKIGCELEFFLLDKSNNKIFNNNIIDDFCKSVNAKREQGEGQIEITTNFTDNLLNLAKEIENIKNKIHYFANQINCVACFESKPFEDDCGSALQFNISLHDEKNHNIFNDNLIEHCASGLLDSSHFMMLILAPKLQDYRRFDLDLNRKLFQLKKYTAPVNLSFGGDNRSCAIRVCKSTESPNSKRLEYRIASSEADIYLALSAILNALAFGLSEKKNNYSTIYGNAFDDIYQLEKILKNIDEAQKYFYRNDNFIAKKMLEFL
;
A
#
# COMPACT_ATOMS: atom_id res chain seq x y z
N MET A 1 -15.93 16.15 6.43
CA MET A 1 -15.08 15.78 5.26
C MET A 1 -14.83 14.27 5.22
N LEU A 2 -14.08 13.71 6.15
CA LEU A 2 -13.72 12.27 6.14
C LEU A 2 -14.95 11.34 6.15
N GLU A 3 -15.97 11.61 6.98
CA GLU A 3 -17.21 10.85 7.02
C GLU A 3 -17.91 10.79 5.66
N ASN A 4 -17.99 11.91 4.93
CA ASN A 4 -18.57 11.94 3.59
C ASN A 4 -17.80 11.06 2.60
N LEU A 5 -16.48 10.96 2.74
CA LEU A 5 -15.68 10.05 1.91
C LEU A 5 -16.06 8.60 2.18
N TYR A 6 -16.19 8.19 3.45
CA TYR A 6 -16.59 6.83 3.80
C TYR A 6 -18.00 6.47 3.31
N LEU A 7 -18.96 7.38 3.46
CA LEU A 7 -20.33 7.16 3.01
C LEU A 7 -20.46 6.98 1.49
N ASN A 8 -19.54 7.56 0.72
CA ASN A 8 -19.59 7.59 -0.74
C ASN A 8 -18.42 6.86 -1.40
N LYS A 9 -17.69 6.02 -0.68
CA LYS A 9 -16.43 5.42 -1.10
C LYS A 9 -16.48 4.69 -2.46
N HIS A 10 -17.57 4.01 -2.77
CA HIS A 10 -17.75 3.31 -4.05
C HIS A 10 -17.81 4.28 -5.23
N LYS A 11 -18.63 5.34 -5.11
CA LYS A 11 -18.78 6.38 -6.13
C LYS A 11 -17.46 7.14 -6.34
N ILE A 12 -16.76 7.44 -5.24
CA ILE A 12 -15.46 8.13 -5.29
C ILE A 12 -14.44 7.28 -6.04
N LEU A 13 -14.34 5.99 -5.75
CA LEU A 13 -13.41 5.09 -6.45
C LEU A 13 -13.72 5.02 -7.95
N GLU A 14 -14.98 4.86 -8.32
CA GLU A 14 -15.38 4.82 -9.73
C GLU A 14 -14.99 6.10 -10.47
N LYS A 15 -15.27 7.26 -9.86
CA LYS A 15 -14.95 8.57 -10.45
C LYS A 15 -13.44 8.83 -10.49
N SER A 16 -12.71 8.50 -9.42
CA SER A 16 -11.25 8.59 -9.39
C SER A 16 -10.62 7.76 -10.50
N HIS A 17 -11.13 6.54 -10.72
CA HIS A 17 -10.62 5.66 -11.77
C HIS A 17 -10.90 6.23 -13.18
N GLN A 18 -12.13 6.69 -13.44
CA GLN A 18 -12.49 7.32 -14.72
C GLN A 18 -11.65 8.57 -15.01
N ASP A 19 -11.41 9.41 -13.99
CA ASP A 19 -10.61 10.63 -14.14
C ASP A 19 -9.13 10.30 -14.38
N PHE A 20 -8.61 9.34 -13.64
CA PHE A 20 -7.24 8.84 -13.83
C PHE A 20 -7.02 8.35 -15.27
N LEU A 21 -7.91 7.52 -15.82
CA LEU A 21 -7.77 6.99 -17.19
C LEU A 21 -7.76 8.11 -18.24
N LYS A 22 -8.55 9.20 -18.06
CA LYS A 22 -8.51 10.38 -18.93
C LYS A 22 -7.16 11.09 -18.87
N ILE A 23 -6.57 11.18 -17.68
CA ILE A 23 -5.26 11.82 -17.50
C ILE A 23 -4.16 10.91 -18.08
N LEU A 24 -4.24 9.63 -17.85
CA LEU A 24 -3.31 8.64 -18.36
C LEU A 24 -3.22 8.68 -19.88
N SER A 25 -4.36 8.66 -20.58
CA SER A 25 -4.43 8.72 -22.05
C SER A 25 -3.91 10.02 -22.67
N LYS A 26 -3.88 11.11 -21.89
CA LYS A 26 -3.32 12.41 -22.35
C LYS A 26 -1.81 12.51 -22.17
N ASN A 27 -1.26 11.79 -21.21
CA ASN A 27 0.13 11.94 -20.76
C ASN A 27 1.02 10.74 -21.11
N SER A 28 0.46 9.68 -21.68
CA SER A 28 1.21 8.48 -22.09
C SER A 28 0.46 7.71 -23.17
N ASP A 29 1.18 6.78 -23.82
CA ASP A 29 0.56 5.80 -24.73
C ASP A 29 -0.16 4.67 -23.97
N SER A 30 -0.32 4.83 -22.66
CA SER A 30 -1.03 3.87 -21.81
C SER A 30 -2.53 4.09 -21.86
N HIS A 31 -3.25 3.00 -21.90
CA HIS A 31 -4.71 2.98 -21.86
C HIS A 31 -5.26 2.17 -20.70
N GLN A 32 -4.41 1.42 -20.01
CA GLN A 32 -4.80 0.55 -18.91
C GLN A 32 -3.89 0.73 -17.70
N LEU A 33 -4.52 0.86 -16.53
CA LEU A 33 -3.89 0.72 -15.23
C LEU A 33 -4.24 -0.66 -14.68
N LYS A 34 -3.25 -1.40 -14.19
CA LYS A 34 -3.51 -2.64 -13.44
C LYS A 34 -2.94 -2.53 -12.04
N ILE A 35 -3.78 -2.91 -11.08
CA ILE A 35 -3.39 -2.97 -9.67
C ILE A 35 -3.67 -4.36 -9.14
N GLY A 36 -2.72 -4.89 -8.35
CA GLY A 36 -2.88 -6.03 -7.46
C GLY A 36 -2.52 -5.62 -6.05
N CYS A 37 -3.01 -6.35 -5.06
CA CYS A 37 -2.76 -6.07 -3.65
C CYS A 37 -2.08 -7.26 -2.96
N GLU A 38 -1.23 -6.94 -1.97
CA GLU A 38 -0.72 -7.88 -0.97
C GLU A 38 -1.30 -7.46 0.38
N LEU A 39 -2.11 -8.34 0.98
CA LEU A 39 -2.76 -8.10 2.27
C LEU A 39 -2.07 -8.95 3.33
N GLU A 40 -1.43 -8.29 4.28
CA GLU A 40 -0.72 -8.93 5.39
C GLU A 40 -1.54 -8.88 6.68
N PHE A 41 -1.45 -9.92 7.49
CA PHE A 41 -2.10 -10.02 8.80
C PHE A 41 -1.41 -11.09 9.65
N PHE A 42 -1.69 -11.06 10.97
CA PHE A 42 -1.26 -12.13 11.88
C PHE A 42 -2.42 -13.06 12.23
N LEU A 43 -2.14 -14.35 12.33
CA LEU A 43 -3.04 -15.31 12.96
C LEU A 43 -2.62 -15.48 14.42
N LEU A 44 -3.54 -15.18 15.35
CA LEU A 44 -3.30 -15.18 16.79
C LEU A 44 -4.20 -16.20 17.49
N ASP A 45 -3.80 -16.62 18.70
CA ASP A 45 -4.71 -17.34 19.59
C ASP A 45 -5.81 -16.41 20.16
N LYS A 46 -6.77 -16.96 20.89
CA LYS A 46 -7.86 -16.19 21.50
C LYS A 46 -7.40 -15.22 22.59
N SER A 47 -6.19 -15.35 23.07
CA SER A 47 -5.56 -14.42 24.03
C SER A 47 -4.67 -13.38 23.36
N ASN A 48 -4.74 -13.28 22.02
CA ASN A 48 -3.94 -12.39 21.17
C ASN A 48 -2.42 -12.66 21.23
N ASN A 49 -2.01 -13.91 21.51
CA ASN A 49 -0.62 -14.30 21.43
C ASN A 49 -0.27 -14.87 20.06
N LYS A 50 1.03 -14.82 19.71
CA LYS A 50 1.57 -15.47 18.52
C LYS A 50 1.34 -16.97 18.55
N ILE A 51 1.00 -17.54 17.41
CA ILE A 51 0.89 -18.99 17.24
C ILE A 51 2.22 -19.51 16.72
N PHE A 52 2.92 -20.30 17.55
CA PHE A 52 4.19 -20.92 17.20
C PHE A 52 4.05 -22.30 16.53
N ASN A 53 2.82 -22.85 16.49
CA ASN A 53 2.56 -24.13 15.84
C ASN A 53 2.48 -23.93 14.32
N ASN A 54 3.54 -24.31 13.66
CA ASN A 54 3.69 -24.18 12.21
C ASN A 54 2.60 -24.93 11.41
N ASN A 55 2.12 -26.08 11.90
CA ASN A 55 1.08 -26.84 11.20
C ASN A 55 -0.25 -26.07 11.17
N ILE A 56 -0.61 -25.38 12.24
CA ILE A 56 -1.81 -24.54 12.30
C ILE A 56 -1.73 -23.42 11.26
N ILE A 57 -0.57 -22.74 11.18
CA ILE A 57 -0.35 -21.67 10.21
C ILE A 57 -0.41 -22.20 8.77
N ASP A 58 0.26 -23.34 8.49
CA ASP A 58 0.27 -23.92 7.13
C ASP A 58 -1.11 -24.38 6.67
N ASP A 59 -1.87 -25.03 7.55
CA ASP A 59 -3.22 -25.49 7.24
C ASP A 59 -4.18 -24.31 7.07
N PHE A 60 -4.00 -23.25 7.87
CA PHE A 60 -4.75 -22.00 7.67
C PHE A 60 -4.40 -21.36 6.33
N CYS A 61 -3.12 -21.23 5.98
CA CYS A 61 -2.68 -20.69 4.68
C CYS A 61 -3.32 -21.45 3.51
N LYS A 62 -3.35 -22.79 3.56
CA LYS A 62 -4.03 -23.61 2.54
C LYS A 62 -5.53 -23.31 2.45
N SER A 63 -6.21 -23.13 3.60
CA SER A 63 -7.66 -22.90 3.63
C SER A 63 -8.09 -21.57 3.01
N VAL A 64 -7.23 -20.56 3.07
CA VAL A 64 -7.51 -19.21 2.54
C VAL A 64 -6.71 -18.87 1.28
N ASN A 65 -5.91 -19.82 0.75
CA ASN A 65 -4.99 -19.62 -0.38
C ASN A 65 -3.97 -18.50 -0.12
N ALA A 66 -3.27 -18.60 0.99
CA ALA A 66 -2.28 -17.64 1.47
C ALA A 66 -0.90 -18.27 1.58
N LYS A 67 0.10 -17.43 1.86
CA LYS A 67 1.46 -17.85 2.18
C LYS A 67 1.93 -17.23 3.51
N ARG A 68 2.95 -17.83 4.12
CA ARG A 68 3.62 -17.21 5.27
C ARG A 68 4.38 -15.96 4.85
N GLU A 69 4.42 -14.97 5.74
CA GLU A 69 5.25 -13.78 5.62
C GLU A 69 6.38 -13.83 6.66
N GLN A 70 7.18 -12.75 6.78
CA GLN A 70 8.43 -12.74 7.55
C GLN A 70 8.24 -12.73 9.07
N GLY A 71 7.13 -12.18 9.56
CA GLY A 71 6.78 -12.17 10.98
C GLY A 71 6.31 -13.55 11.45
N GLU A 72 6.54 -13.87 12.72
CA GLU A 72 6.12 -15.14 13.28
C GLU A 72 4.60 -15.23 13.44
N GLY A 73 3.97 -16.13 12.70
CA GLY A 73 2.50 -16.19 12.57
C GLY A 73 1.91 -15.17 11.61
N GLN A 74 2.74 -14.44 10.88
CA GLN A 74 2.30 -13.50 9.83
C GLN A 74 2.00 -14.23 8.53
N ILE A 75 0.94 -13.79 7.87
CA ILE A 75 0.40 -14.40 6.66
C ILE A 75 0.13 -13.29 5.64
N GLU A 76 0.36 -13.60 4.35
CA GLU A 76 0.09 -12.72 3.23
C GLU A 76 -0.83 -13.40 2.22
N ILE A 77 -1.81 -12.63 1.72
CA ILE A 77 -2.63 -12.99 0.57
C ILE A 77 -2.37 -11.99 -0.57
N THR A 78 -2.08 -12.52 -1.75
CA THR A 78 -1.86 -11.73 -2.96
C THR A 78 -3.05 -11.88 -3.91
N THR A 79 -3.60 -10.77 -4.43
CA THR A 79 -4.62 -10.78 -5.49
C THR A 79 -3.98 -10.82 -6.87
N ASN A 80 -4.79 -11.17 -7.87
CA ASN A 80 -4.38 -10.98 -9.26
C ASN A 80 -4.36 -9.50 -9.64
N PHE A 81 -3.58 -9.14 -10.65
CA PHE A 81 -3.61 -7.82 -11.28
C PHE A 81 -4.87 -7.64 -12.09
N THR A 82 -5.57 -6.52 -11.89
CA THR A 82 -6.81 -6.19 -12.60
C THR A 82 -6.90 -4.70 -12.90
N ASP A 83 -7.59 -4.35 -13.95
CA ASP A 83 -8.03 -3.00 -14.30
C ASP A 83 -9.41 -2.67 -13.71
N ASN A 84 -10.14 -3.67 -13.22
CA ASN A 84 -11.43 -3.48 -12.55
C ASN A 84 -11.25 -3.23 -11.05
N LEU A 85 -10.98 -1.98 -10.68
CA LEU A 85 -10.64 -1.61 -9.31
C LEU A 85 -11.82 -1.72 -8.33
N LEU A 86 -13.06 -1.59 -8.79
CA LEU A 86 -14.24 -1.86 -7.94
C LEU A 86 -14.34 -3.33 -7.56
N ASN A 87 -14.06 -4.23 -8.49
CA ASN A 87 -14.03 -5.65 -8.19
C ASN A 87 -12.86 -6.01 -7.29
N LEU A 88 -11.66 -5.41 -7.49
CA LEU A 88 -10.52 -5.58 -6.59
C LEU A 88 -10.85 -5.17 -5.15
N ALA A 89 -11.51 -4.02 -4.98
CA ALA A 89 -11.92 -3.56 -3.66
C ALA A 89 -12.90 -4.53 -2.98
N LYS A 90 -13.90 -5.02 -3.71
CA LYS A 90 -14.85 -6.05 -3.21
C LYS A 90 -14.12 -7.37 -2.90
N GLU A 91 -13.15 -7.76 -3.71
CA GLU A 91 -12.34 -8.95 -3.49
C GLU A 91 -11.58 -8.86 -2.16
N ILE A 92 -10.92 -7.73 -1.87
CA ILE A 92 -10.19 -7.52 -0.61
C ILE A 92 -11.16 -7.55 0.60
N GLU A 93 -12.35 -6.93 0.52
CA GLU A 93 -13.35 -7.02 1.58
C GLU A 93 -13.79 -8.48 1.81
N ASN A 94 -14.06 -9.23 0.75
CA ASN A 94 -14.43 -10.65 0.82
C ASN A 94 -13.30 -11.52 1.39
N ILE A 95 -12.05 -11.24 1.02
CA ILE A 95 -10.86 -11.91 1.56
C ILE A 95 -10.79 -11.69 3.07
N LYS A 96 -10.91 -10.45 3.56
CA LYS A 96 -10.92 -10.16 5.01
C LYS A 96 -12.03 -10.93 5.74
N ASN A 97 -13.24 -10.93 5.20
CA ASN A 97 -14.37 -11.67 5.78
C ASN A 97 -14.10 -13.18 5.83
N LYS A 98 -13.56 -13.74 4.75
CA LYS A 98 -13.17 -15.15 4.66
C LYS A 98 -12.08 -15.52 5.68
N ILE A 99 -11.06 -14.66 5.83
CA ILE A 99 -10.00 -14.83 6.81
C ILE A 99 -10.58 -14.87 8.24
N HIS A 100 -11.43 -13.91 8.60
CA HIS A 100 -12.10 -13.91 9.91
C HIS A 100 -12.95 -15.16 10.15
N TYR A 101 -13.70 -15.59 9.13
CA TYR A 101 -14.50 -16.80 9.22
C TYR A 101 -13.64 -18.05 9.52
N PHE A 102 -12.59 -18.29 8.72
CA PHE A 102 -11.74 -19.47 8.90
C PHE A 102 -10.91 -19.40 10.20
N ALA A 103 -10.44 -18.22 10.61
CA ALA A 103 -9.75 -18.07 11.89
C ALA A 103 -10.66 -18.47 13.06
N ASN A 104 -11.92 -18.05 13.04
CA ASN A 104 -12.89 -18.44 14.06
C ASN A 104 -13.19 -19.96 14.08
N GLN A 105 -13.20 -20.64 12.93
CA GLN A 105 -13.42 -22.10 12.86
C GLN A 105 -12.33 -22.91 13.58
N ILE A 106 -11.11 -22.41 13.63
CA ILE A 106 -9.97 -23.03 14.31
C ILE A 106 -9.65 -22.40 15.67
N ASN A 107 -10.62 -21.66 16.23
CA ASN A 107 -10.47 -20.98 17.52
C ASN A 107 -9.30 -19.98 17.58
N CYS A 108 -9.03 -19.28 16.47
CA CYS A 108 -8.01 -18.25 16.33
C CYS A 108 -8.64 -16.88 16.04
N VAL A 109 -7.78 -15.84 16.00
CA VAL A 109 -8.14 -14.45 15.67
C VAL A 109 -7.27 -13.99 14.51
N ALA A 110 -7.89 -13.40 13.49
CA ALA A 110 -7.16 -12.70 12.44
C ALA A 110 -6.94 -11.25 12.87
N CYS A 111 -5.68 -10.83 12.97
CA CYS A 111 -5.28 -9.50 13.42
C CYS A 111 -4.71 -8.72 12.24
N PHE A 112 -5.42 -7.66 11.81
CA PHE A 112 -5.00 -6.74 10.76
C PHE A 112 -4.31 -5.48 11.28
N GLU A 113 -4.03 -5.38 12.59
CA GLU A 113 -3.27 -4.27 13.15
C GLU A 113 -1.92 -4.13 12.45
N SER A 114 -1.55 -2.90 12.11
CA SER A 114 -0.30 -2.63 11.40
C SER A 114 0.96 -3.00 12.18
N LYS A 115 0.89 -3.03 13.51
CA LYS A 115 2.03 -3.36 14.38
C LYS A 115 1.55 -4.02 15.68
N PRO A 116 1.06 -5.27 15.63
CA PRO A 116 0.57 -5.94 16.84
C PRO A 116 1.68 -6.32 17.82
N PHE A 117 2.92 -6.51 17.34
CA PHE A 117 4.10 -6.86 18.14
C PHE A 117 5.24 -5.88 17.87
N GLU A 118 5.83 -5.35 18.95
CA GLU A 118 6.94 -4.38 18.82
C GLU A 118 8.22 -5.00 18.25
N ASP A 119 8.47 -6.25 18.57
CA ASP A 119 9.66 -7.00 18.21
C ASP A 119 9.58 -7.74 16.86
N ASP A 120 8.47 -7.62 16.15
CA ASP A 120 8.26 -8.35 14.89
C ASP A 120 7.85 -7.44 13.74
N CYS A 121 7.62 -8.01 12.54
CA CYS A 121 7.20 -7.27 11.36
C CYS A 121 5.86 -6.55 11.55
N GLY A 122 5.66 -5.47 10.85
CA GLY A 122 4.35 -4.84 10.72
C GLY A 122 3.56 -5.42 9.56
N SER A 123 2.24 -5.24 9.55
CA SER A 123 1.34 -5.67 8.47
C SER A 123 0.88 -4.50 7.62
N ALA A 124 0.86 -4.70 6.31
CA ALA A 124 0.52 -3.71 5.30
C ALA A 124 -0.57 -4.20 4.36
N LEU A 125 -1.21 -3.25 3.69
CA LEU A 125 -1.91 -3.45 2.43
C LEU A 125 -1.04 -2.81 1.35
N GLN A 126 -0.25 -3.61 0.64
CA GLN A 126 0.65 -3.11 -0.40
C GLN A 126 -0.05 -3.11 -1.76
N PHE A 127 0.20 -2.07 -2.55
CA PHE A 127 -0.40 -1.90 -3.88
C PHE A 127 0.67 -2.07 -4.96
N ASN A 128 0.51 -3.08 -5.78
CA ASN A 128 1.34 -3.35 -6.94
C ASN A 128 0.69 -2.72 -8.17
N ILE A 129 1.33 -1.71 -8.75
CA ILE A 129 0.78 -0.82 -9.78
C ILE A 129 1.60 -0.97 -11.06
N SER A 130 0.93 -1.15 -12.20
CA SER A 130 1.56 -1.18 -13.53
C SER A 130 0.69 -0.51 -14.59
N LEU A 131 1.35 0.01 -15.63
CA LEU A 131 0.70 0.68 -16.78
C LEU A 131 0.90 -0.15 -18.04
N HIS A 132 -0.15 -0.29 -18.84
CA HIS A 132 -0.17 -1.15 -20.02
C HIS A 132 -0.75 -0.42 -21.24
N ASP A 133 -0.28 -0.81 -22.44
CA ASP A 133 -0.85 -0.39 -23.71
C ASP A 133 -2.13 -1.18 -24.04
N GLU A 134 -2.76 -0.86 -25.19
CA GLU A 134 -3.95 -1.57 -25.68
C GLU A 134 -3.72 -3.05 -25.97
N LYS A 135 -2.46 -3.43 -26.23
CA LYS A 135 -2.07 -4.83 -26.46
C LYS A 135 -1.66 -5.56 -25.19
N ASN A 136 -1.87 -4.91 -24.04
CA ASN A 136 -1.50 -5.45 -22.73
C ASN A 136 0.00 -5.59 -22.48
N HIS A 137 0.86 -4.88 -23.21
CA HIS A 137 2.28 -4.81 -22.90
C HIS A 137 2.50 -3.80 -21.78
N ASN A 138 3.38 -4.13 -20.85
CA ASN A 138 3.78 -3.21 -19.79
C ASN A 138 4.65 -2.10 -20.39
N ILE A 139 4.23 -0.86 -20.23
CA ILE A 139 4.91 0.33 -20.77
C ILE A 139 5.64 1.17 -19.73
N PHE A 140 5.77 0.67 -18.49
CA PHE A 140 6.50 1.40 -17.46
C PHE A 140 7.97 1.62 -17.86
N ASN A 141 8.27 2.79 -18.38
CA ASN A 141 9.62 3.31 -18.58
C ASN A 141 10.06 4.13 -17.35
N ASP A 142 11.31 4.56 -17.35
CA ASP A 142 11.87 5.25 -16.18
C ASP A 142 11.18 6.60 -15.92
N ASN A 143 10.81 7.36 -16.94
CA ASN A 143 10.08 8.63 -16.78
C ASN A 143 8.68 8.42 -16.16
N LEU A 144 7.91 7.44 -16.65
CA LEU A 144 6.60 7.12 -16.10
C LEU A 144 6.69 6.63 -14.65
N ILE A 145 7.73 5.85 -14.32
CA ILE A 145 8.02 5.43 -12.97
C ILE A 145 8.29 6.64 -12.08
N GLU A 146 9.17 7.55 -12.51
CA GLU A 146 9.51 8.75 -11.75
C GLU A 146 8.30 9.65 -11.52
N HIS A 147 7.47 9.89 -12.54
CA HIS A 147 6.26 10.68 -12.41
C HIS A 147 5.25 10.04 -11.44
N CYS A 148 4.99 8.75 -11.58
CA CYS A 148 4.07 8.02 -10.71
C CYS A 148 4.60 7.95 -9.27
N ALA A 149 5.88 7.63 -9.07
CA ALA A 149 6.49 7.55 -7.76
C ALA A 149 6.51 8.92 -7.06
N SER A 150 6.92 9.99 -7.77
CA SER A 150 6.91 11.35 -7.22
C SER A 150 5.51 11.82 -6.86
N GLY A 151 4.50 11.53 -7.69
CA GLY A 151 3.12 11.85 -7.38
C GLY A 151 2.61 11.18 -6.11
N LEU A 152 2.93 9.89 -5.92
CA LEU A 152 2.60 9.13 -4.71
C LEU A 152 3.32 9.68 -3.47
N LEU A 153 4.62 9.98 -3.58
CA LEU A 153 5.42 10.48 -2.46
C LEU A 153 5.02 11.89 -2.05
N ASP A 154 4.89 12.84 -2.99
CA ASP A 154 4.43 14.22 -2.74
C ASP A 154 3.03 14.25 -2.07
N SER A 155 2.19 13.27 -2.39
CA SER A 155 0.82 13.17 -1.86
C SER A 155 0.75 12.41 -0.53
N SER A 156 1.80 11.67 -0.14
CA SER A 156 1.73 10.70 0.96
C SER A 156 1.25 11.33 2.27
N HIS A 157 1.76 12.48 2.68
CA HIS A 157 1.33 13.11 3.94
C HIS A 157 -0.16 13.50 3.91
N PHE A 158 -0.68 13.94 2.76
CA PHE A 158 -2.10 14.26 2.58
C PHE A 158 -3.02 13.03 2.64
N MET A 159 -2.47 11.86 2.30
CA MET A 159 -3.21 10.59 2.25
C MET A 159 -3.10 9.78 3.56
N MET A 160 -2.18 10.13 4.48
CA MET A 160 -1.89 9.29 5.66
C MET A 160 -3.12 8.95 6.49
N LEU A 161 -4.06 9.88 6.68
CA LEU A 161 -5.28 9.61 7.45
C LEU A 161 -6.22 8.58 6.78
N ILE A 162 -6.09 8.40 5.47
CA ILE A 162 -6.79 7.36 4.69
C ILE A 162 -5.98 6.05 4.71
N LEU A 163 -4.66 6.14 4.55
CA LEU A 163 -3.78 4.98 4.43
C LEU A 163 -3.43 4.34 5.78
N ALA A 164 -3.43 5.12 6.85
CA ALA A 164 -3.12 4.71 8.22
C ALA A 164 -4.16 5.33 9.19
N PRO A 165 -5.43 4.82 9.17
CA PRO A 165 -6.55 5.51 9.82
C PRO A 165 -6.58 5.41 11.35
N LYS A 166 -5.78 4.52 11.94
CA LYS A 166 -5.79 4.26 13.37
C LYS A 166 -4.50 4.73 14.05
N LEU A 167 -4.60 5.10 15.33
CA LEU A 167 -3.46 5.55 16.13
C LEU A 167 -2.30 4.55 16.13
N GLN A 168 -2.60 3.26 16.26
CA GLN A 168 -1.59 2.19 16.29
C GLN A 168 -0.89 1.97 14.94
N ASP A 169 -1.45 2.42 13.80
CA ASP A 169 -0.85 2.24 12.48
C ASP A 169 0.51 2.94 12.38
N TYR A 170 0.67 4.07 13.07
CA TYR A 170 1.89 4.89 13.03
C TYR A 170 3.08 4.24 13.74
N ARG A 171 2.86 3.27 14.64
CA ARG A 171 3.93 2.50 15.29
C ARG A 171 4.75 1.70 14.28
N ARG A 172 4.17 1.40 13.11
CA ARG A 172 4.84 0.70 12.01
C ARG A 172 5.97 1.52 11.40
N PHE A 173 5.93 2.85 11.49
CA PHE A 173 6.91 3.77 10.89
C PHE A 173 8.03 4.20 11.84
N ASP A 174 8.21 3.52 12.97
CA ASP A 174 9.31 3.78 13.89
C ASP A 174 10.65 3.42 13.27
N LEU A 175 11.58 4.41 13.21
CA LEU A 175 12.88 4.26 12.55
C LEU A 175 13.80 3.26 13.26
N ASP A 176 13.90 3.39 14.59
CA ASP A 176 14.86 2.59 15.37
C ASP A 176 14.46 1.12 15.38
N LEU A 177 13.15 0.87 15.47
CA LEU A 177 12.61 -0.47 15.38
C LEU A 177 12.82 -1.09 14.00
N ASN A 178 12.55 -0.34 12.93
CA ASN A 178 12.75 -0.82 11.56
C ASN A 178 14.23 -1.03 11.22
N ARG A 179 15.15 -0.19 11.76
CA ARG A 179 16.60 -0.43 11.65
C ARG A 179 17.02 -1.76 12.29
N LYS A 180 16.51 -2.07 13.50
CA LYS A 180 16.80 -3.34 14.19
C LYS A 180 16.28 -4.53 13.38
N LEU A 181 15.04 -4.48 12.89
CA LEU A 181 14.45 -5.54 12.07
C LEU A 181 15.21 -5.74 10.75
N PHE A 182 15.63 -4.64 10.12
CA PHE A 182 16.41 -4.69 8.89
C PHE A 182 17.78 -5.39 9.10
N GLN A 183 18.46 -5.14 10.24
CA GLN A 183 19.69 -5.84 10.61
C GLN A 183 19.47 -7.34 10.77
N LEU A 184 18.28 -7.76 11.21
CA LEU A 184 17.86 -9.16 11.30
C LEU A 184 17.36 -9.73 9.95
N LYS A 185 17.53 -8.99 8.85
CA LYS A 185 17.03 -9.32 7.50
C LYS A 185 15.50 -9.47 7.43
N LYS A 186 14.78 -8.84 8.34
CA LYS A 186 13.33 -8.70 8.30
C LYS A 186 13.00 -7.38 7.62
N TYR A 187 12.45 -7.47 6.40
CA TYR A 187 12.14 -6.28 5.60
C TYR A 187 10.70 -5.87 5.85
N THR A 188 10.53 -4.88 6.70
CA THR A 188 9.24 -4.43 7.20
C THR A 188 8.79 -3.10 6.58
N ALA A 189 8.27 -2.15 7.37
CA ALA A 189 7.71 -0.92 6.87
C ALA A 189 8.77 0.10 6.44
N PRO A 190 8.49 0.94 5.42
CA PRO A 190 9.28 2.14 5.15
C PRO A 190 9.12 3.15 6.29
N VAL A 191 10.10 4.04 6.43
CA VAL A 191 10.07 5.14 7.42
C VAL A 191 10.26 6.52 6.78
N ASN A 192 10.59 6.53 5.49
CA ASN A 192 10.89 7.74 4.72
C ASN A 192 10.10 7.75 3.41
N LEU A 193 9.84 8.95 2.87
CA LEU A 193 9.34 9.14 1.52
C LEU A 193 10.48 8.90 0.54
N SER A 194 10.48 7.75 -0.10
CA SER A 194 11.58 7.30 -0.97
C SER A 194 11.14 6.24 -1.96
N PHE A 195 11.85 6.13 -3.08
CA PHE A 195 11.69 5.00 -4.00
C PHE A 195 13.04 4.44 -4.45
N GLY A 196 13.07 3.17 -4.83
CA GLY A 196 14.29 2.52 -5.30
C GLY A 196 14.05 1.21 -6.02
N GLY A 197 15.00 0.84 -6.90
CA GLY A 197 14.96 -0.39 -7.69
C GLY A 197 15.13 -1.61 -6.77
N ASP A 198 14.10 -2.44 -6.69
CA ASP A 198 14.03 -3.66 -5.86
C ASP A 198 14.41 -3.44 -4.39
N ASN A 199 14.15 -2.24 -3.87
CA ASN A 199 14.59 -1.78 -2.56
C ASN A 199 13.45 -1.83 -1.52
N ARG A 200 13.51 -2.80 -0.62
CA ARG A 200 12.48 -3.04 0.41
C ARG A 200 12.52 -2.04 1.58
N SER A 201 13.56 -1.21 1.69
CA SER A 201 13.62 -0.13 2.70
C SER A 201 12.88 1.14 2.25
N CYS A 202 12.51 1.25 0.97
CA CYS A 202 11.81 2.40 0.41
C CYS A 202 10.28 2.30 0.58
N ALA A 203 9.62 3.46 0.58
CA ALA A 203 8.16 3.57 0.54
C ALA A 203 7.57 3.03 -0.77
N ILE A 204 8.31 3.19 -1.86
CA ILE A 204 7.99 2.62 -3.17
C ILE A 204 9.15 1.76 -3.64
N ARG A 205 8.88 0.48 -3.83
CA ARG A 205 9.80 -0.46 -4.45
C ARG A 205 9.48 -0.58 -5.94
N VAL A 206 10.46 -0.33 -6.79
CA VAL A 206 10.34 -0.57 -8.24
C VAL A 206 10.74 -2.02 -8.51
N CYS A 207 9.76 -2.90 -8.58
CA CYS A 207 10.00 -4.31 -8.87
C CYS A 207 10.36 -4.48 -10.35
N LYS A 208 11.48 -5.13 -10.63
CA LYS A 208 11.95 -5.46 -11.97
C LYS A 208 12.26 -6.95 -11.99
N SER A 209 11.84 -7.66 -13.04
CA SER A 209 12.32 -9.00 -13.33
C SER A 209 13.02 -8.99 -14.68
N THR A 210 14.24 -9.50 -14.72
CA THR A 210 14.97 -9.70 -15.97
C THR A 210 14.36 -10.81 -16.82
N GLU A 211 13.69 -11.76 -16.17
CA GLU A 211 13.04 -12.90 -16.83
C GLU A 211 11.65 -12.56 -17.41
N SER A 212 11.02 -11.48 -16.92
CA SER A 212 9.70 -11.05 -17.38
C SER A 212 9.61 -9.51 -17.43
N PRO A 213 9.92 -8.89 -18.58
CA PRO A 213 9.81 -7.43 -18.74
C PRO A 213 8.41 -6.87 -18.41
N ASN A 214 7.36 -7.69 -18.63
CA ASN A 214 5.99 -7.33 -18.30
C ASN A 214 5.68 -7.28 -16.79
N SER A 215 6.61 -7.70 -15.92
CA SER A 215 6.43 -7.70 -14.47
C SER A 215 6.86 -6.40 -13.79
N LYS A 216 7.39 -5.42 -14.54
CA LYS A 216 7.84 -4.14 -13.98
C LYS A 216 6.67 -3.38 -13.36
N ARG A 217 6.79 -3.00 -12.08
CA ARG A 217 5.72 -2.37 -11.32
C ARG A 217 6.24 -1.53 -10.17
N LEU A 218 5.39 -0.63 -9.69
CA LEU A 218 5.58 0.05 -8.41
C LEU A 218 4.84 -0.73 -7.31
N GLU A 219 5.53 -1.06 -6.24
CA GLU A 219 4.97 -1.60 -5.01
C GLU A 219 4.91 -0.46 -3.97
N TYR A 220 3.71 0.09 -3.75
CA TYR A 220 3.48 1.15 -2.76
C TYR A 220 3.17 0.54 -1.40
N ARG A 221 4.00 0.83 -0.38
CA ARG A 221 4.14 0.05 0.85
C ARG A 221 3.64 0.75 2.12
N ILE A 222 3.06 1.95 2.01
CA ILE A 222 2.69 2.78 3.18
C ILE A 222 1.39 2.31 3.84
N ALA A 223 0.38 1.87 3.09
CA ALA A 223 -0.95 1.65 3.64
C ALA A 223 -1.00 0.52 4.69
N SER A 224 -1.78 0.76 5.72
CA SER A 224 -2.13 -0.20 6.76
C SER A 224 -3.04 -1.31 6.21
N SER A 225 -2.93 -2.52 6.74
CA SER A 225 -3.89 -3.59 6.47
C SER A 225 -5.33 -3.23 6.89
N GLU A 226 -5.50 -2.26 7.80
CA GLU A 226 -6.79 -1.76 8.25
C GLU A 226 -7.35 -0.63 7.40
N ALA A 227 -6.59 -0.10 6.41
CA ALA A 227 -7.08 0.93 5.50
C ALA A 227 -8.34 0.47 4.75
N ASP A 228 -9.27 1.42 4.53
CA ASP A 228 -10.40 1.20 3.63
C ASP A 228 -9.89 1.13 2.19
N ILE A 229 -10.07 -0.01 1.55
CA ILE A 229 -9.53 -0.30 0.22
C ILE A 229 -10.07 0.66 -0.85
N TYR A 230 -11.35 1.08 -0.78
CA TYR A 230 -11.95 1.99 -1.76
C TYR A 230 -11.33 3.38 -1.67
N LEU A 231 -11.18 3.89 -0.44
CA LEU A 231 -10.58 5.21 -0.21
C LEU A 231 -9.07 5.19 -0.50
N ALA A 232 -8.38 4.12 -0.13
CA ALA A 232 -6.95 3.97 -0.42
C ALA A 232 -6.67 3.96 -1.93
N LEU A 233 -7.41 3.15 -2.71
CA LEU A 233 -7.33 3.14 -4.17
C LEU A 233 -7.65 4.51 -4.75
N SER A 234 -8.71 5.18 -4.26
CA SER A 234 -9.09 6.51 -4.75
C SER A 234 -7.99 7.54 -4.51
N ALA A 235 -7.39 7.55 -3.32
CA ALA A 235 -6.29 8.45 -2.99
C ALA A 235 -5.06 8.19 -3.86
N ILE A 236 -4.68 6.91 -4.03
CA ILE A 236 -3.58 6.47 -4.90
C ILE A 236 -3.79 6.91 -6.35
N LEU A 237 -5.00 6.74 -6.90
CA LEU A 237 -5.34 7.15 -8.26
C LEU A 237 -5.16 8.67 -8.47
N ASN A 238 -5.64 9.47 -7.51
CA ASN A 238 -5.49 10.93 -7.57
C ASN A 238 -4.01 11.36 -7.43
N ALA A 239 -3.22 10.67 -6.61
CA ALA A 239 -1.79 10.91 -6.48
C ALA A 239 -1.01 10.56 -7.76
N LEU A 240 -1.31 9.42 -8.39
CA LEU A 240 -0.75 9.03 -9.69
C LEU A 240 -1.13 10.04 -10.79
N ALA A 241 -2.40 10.45 -10.84
CA ALA A 241 -2.89 11.47 -11.77
C ALA A 241 -2.14 12.79 -11.62
N PHE A 242 -1.90 13.23 -10.39
CA PHE A 242 -1.12 14.43 -10.09
C PHE A 242 0.32 14.30 -10.59
N GLY A 243 1.00 13.18 -10.29
CA GLY A 243 2.37 12.94 -10.74
C GLY A 243 2.52 12.96 -12.27
N LEU A 244 1.60 12.32 -12.98
CA LEU A 244 1.57 12.28 -14.45
C LEU A 244 1.26 13.65 -15.05
N SER A 245 0.26 14.37 -14.54
CA SER A 245 -0.14 15.69 -15.07
C SER A 245 0.95 16.73 -14.89
N GLU A 246 1.60 16.75 -13.74
CA GLU A 246 2.65 17.72 -13.39
C GLU A 246 4.04 17.26 -13.84
N LYS A 247 4.16 16.05 -14.42
CA LYS A 247 5.43 15.43 -14.83
C LYS A 247 6.47 15.48 -13.71
N LYS A 248 6.05 15.10 -12.50
CA LYS A 248 6.87 15.15 -11.28
C LYS A 248 8.11 14.25 -11.39
N ASN A 249 9.25 14.75 -10.90
CA ASN A 249 10.52 14.01 -10.82
C ASN A 249 11.37 14.49 -9.63
N ASN A 250 10.73 14.76 -8.48
CA ASN A 250 11.32 15.44 -7.34
C ASN A 250 12.22 14.52 -6.48
N TYR A 251 12.21 13.23 -6.74
CA TYR A 251 12.92 12.25 -5.91
C TYR A 251 13.99 11.51 -6.70
N SER A 252 15.13 11.31 -6.06
CA SER A 252 16.20 10.47 -6.63
C SER A 252 16.03 9.01 -6.22
N THR A 253 16.40 8.09 -7.11
CA THR A 253 16.40 6.64 -6.83
C THR A 253 17.36 6.30 -5.70
N ILE A 254 16.92 5.58 -4.68
CA ILE A 254 17.75 5.11 -3.57
C ILE A 254 18.35 3.76 -3.91
N TYR A 255 19.67 3.65 -3.86
CA TYR A 255 20.41 2.42 -4.17
C TYR A 255 20.88 1.65 -2.92
N GLY A 256 20.92 2.29 -1.76
CA GLY A 256 21.31 1.70 -0.48
C GLY A 256 20.12 1.53 0.46
N ASN A 257 20.42 1.39 1.76
CA ASN A 257 19.39 1.32 2.78
C ASN A 257 18.76 2.71 3.00
N ALA A 258 17.49 2.89 2.69
CA ALA A 258 16.79 4.15 2.86
C ALA A 258 16.70 4.63 4.32
N PHE A 259 17.06 3.77 5.30
CA PHE A 259 17.11 4.16 6.72
C PHE A 259 18.41 4.87 7.10
N ASP A 260 19.39 4.92 6.20
CA ASP A 260 20.67 5.56 6.46
C ASP A 260 20.54 7.10 6.40
N ASP A 261 21.11 7.78 7.40
CA ASP A 261 20.97 9.23 7.53
C ASP A 261 21.68 10.02 6.42
N ILE A 262 22.57 9.38 5.66
CA ILE A 262 23.25 9.99 4.50
C ILE A 262 22.29 10.48 3.43
N TYR A 263 21.09 9.87 3.31
CA TYR A 263 20.12 10.24 2.30
C TYR A 263 19.26 11.45 2.68
N GLN A 264 19.24 11.87 3.96
CA GLN A 264 18.47 13.02 4.48
C GLN A 264 17.01 13.06 4.01
N LEU A 265 16.35 11.89 3.95
CA LEU A 265 15.01 11.73 3.40
C LEU A 265 13.94 12.30 4.33
N GLU A 266 12.89 12.85 3.72
CA GLU A 266 11.68 13.25 4.42
C GLU A 266 11.02 12.03 5.09
N LYS A 267 10.61 12.19 6.35
CA LYS A 267 10.01 11.10 7.14
C LYS A 267 8.53 10.94 6.83
N ILE A 268 8.05 9.70 6.88
CA ILE A 268 6.62 9.42 6.98
C ILE A 268 6.11 9.95 8.32
N LEU A 269 4.87 10.46 8.38
CA LEU A 269 4.27 10.99 9.60
C LEU A 269 4.25 9.93 10.72
N LYS A 270 4.52 10.36 11.95
CA LYS A 270 4.71 9.45 13.09
C LYS A 270 3.48 9.29 13.98
N ASN A 271 2.45 10.10 13.78
CA ASN A 271 1.25 10.05 14.60
C ASN A 271 0.01 10.53 13.83
N ILE A 272 -1.14 10.16 14.36
CA ILE A 272 -2.43 10.48 13.75
C ILE A 272 -2.77 11.97 13.80
N ASP A 273 -2.28 12.71 14.80
CA ASP A 273 -2.56 14.15 14.93
C ASP A 273 -1.89 14.94 13.80
N GLU A 274 -0.66 14.55 13.40
CA GLU A 274 0.00 15.11 12.23
C GLU A 274 -0.77 14.75 10.95
N ALA A 275 -1.21 13.51 10.81
CA ALA A 275 -1.99 13.09 9.65
C ALA A 275 -3.32 13.83 9.54
N GLN A 276 -4.01 14.07 10.67
CA GLN A 276 -5.21 14.90 10.69
C GLN A 276 -4.90 16.34 10.26
N LYS A 277 -3.83 16.95 10.76
CA LYS A 277 -3.41 18.30 10.35
C LYS A 277 -3.20 18.38 8.85
N TYR A 278 -2.46 17.43 8.25
CA TYR A 278 -2.25 17.39 6.80
C TYR A 278 -3.54 17.13 6.03
N PHE A 279 -4.37 16.20 6.48
CA PHE A 279 -5.61 15.85 5.81
C PHE A 279 -6.60 17.03 5.74
N TYR A 280 -6.72 17.81 6.81
CA TYR A 280 -7.65 18.96 6.87
C TYR A 280 -7.04 20.28 6.38
N ARG A 281 -5.82 20.29 5.85
CA ARG A 281 -5.23 21.49 5.24
C ARG A 281 -6.03 21.95 4.04
N ASN A 282 -6.10 23.26 3.88
CA ASN A 282 -6.78 23.88 2.73
C ASN A 282 -6.11 23.60 1.39
N ASP A 283 -4.85 23.19 1.36
CA ASP A 283 -4.10 22.82 0.18
C ASP A 283 -4.05 21.28 -0.08
N ASN A 284 -4.77 20.48 0.72
CA ASN A 284 -4.93 19.06 0.45
C ASN A 284 -5.76 18.83 -0.83
N PHE A 285 -5.05 18.76 -1.95
CA PHE A 285 -5.66 18.55 -3.26
C PHE A 285 -6.25 17.15 -3.42
N ILE A 286 -5.71 16.13 -2.75
CA ILE A 286 -6.23 14.75 -2.78
C ILE A 286 -7.65 14.69 -2.19
N ALA A 287 -7.82 15.18 -0.96
CA ALA A 287 -9.13 15.18 -0.31
C ALA A 287 -10.13 16.05 -1.07
N LYS A 288 -9.70 17.23 -1.56
CA LYS A 288 -10.54 18.10 -2.40
C LYS A 288 -11.02 17.39 -3.66
N LYS A 289 -10.10 16.75 -4.38
CA LYS A 289 -10.42 16.01 -5.60
C LYS A 289 -11.42 14.88 -5.37
N MET A 290 -11.20 14.10 -4.30
CA MET A 290 -12.13 13.03 -3.92
C MET A 290 -13.52 13.58 -3.55
N LEU A 291 -13.62 14.77 -2.93
CA LEU A 291 -14.90 15.42 -2.61
C LEU A 291 -15.61 16.01 -3.84
N GLU A 292 -14.87 16.46 -4.85
CA GLU A 292 -15.45 16.92 -6.13
C GLU A 292 -16.27 15.85 -6.85
N PHE A 293 -16.06 14.58 -6.51
CA PHE A 293 -16.79 13.45 -7.09
C PHE A 293 -18.14 13.17 -6.41
N LEU A 294 -18.46 13.90 -5.33
CA LEU A 294 -19.72 13.75 -4.60
C LEU A 294 -20.84 14.58 -5.19
#